data_67b0a42dad91d55161416dfaec44541c
#
_entry.id   67b0a42dad91d55161416dfaec44541c
#
_cell.length_a   1.000
_cell.length_b   1.000
_cell.length_c   1.000
_cell.angle_alpha   90.00
_cell.angle_beta   90.00
_cell.angle_gamma   90.00
#
_symmetry.space_group_name_H-M   'P 1'
#
loop_
_entity.id
_entity.type
_entity.pdbx_description
1 polymer ?
#
loop_
_entity_poly.entity_id
_entity_poly.type
_entity_poly.pdbx_seq_one_letter_code
_entity_poly.pdbx_strand_id
1 'polypeptide(L)'
;MPSLRELYRYMSAFVVTSRIGHGPSSSHTMGPANAARMFKALYDSAADNYVVVLYGSLAATGKGHLTDVAIENELKPKKVTFIWKANETLTFHVNGMTIKAMKGEKEIGQETYYSVGGGTVITDSELEKIEGPYQKTFVQVYNYSTMNSIMRWCRKTGYKLDDFVYQSEGDSIHDYLKEVWETMSKCVESGLQAKGVLQGGLNLPRKAHDMFRAAKRSNEVFSVRDLMRNKV
;
A
#
# COMPACT_ATOMS: atom_id res chain seq x y z
N MET A 1 -5.12 -22.92 -1.94
CA MET A 1 -4.74 -21.53 -2.24
C MET A 1 -3.23 -21.48 -2.30
N PRO A 2 -2.62 -20.80 -3.27
CA PRO A 2 -1.18 -20.65 -3.29
C PRO A 2 -0.71 -19.98 -1.99
N SER A 3 0.40 -20.44 -1.44
CA SER A 3 1.02 -19.83 -0.28
C SER A 3 1.44 -18.40 -0.62
N LEU A 4 1.53 -17.49 0.37
CA LEU A 4 2.07 -16.14 0.15
C LEU A 4 3.44 -16.17 -0.56
N ARG A 5 4.26 -17.20 -0.29
CA ARG A 5 5.52 -17.47 -0.98
C ARG A 5 5.36 -17.69 -2.49
N GLU A 6 4.29 -18.37 -2.90
CA GLU A 6 3.99 -18.60 -4.33
C GLU A 6 3.43 -17.35 -4.99
N LEU A 7 2.57 -16.58 -4.30
CA LEU A 7 2.10 -15.28 -4.79
C LEU A 7 3.27 -14.30 -5.02
N TYR A 8 4.25 -14.25 -4.11
CA TYR A 8 5.45 -13.42 -4.25
C TYR A 8 6.42 -13.91 -5.34
N ARG A 9 6.42 -15.21 -5.65
CA ARG A 9 7.24 -15.78 -6.73
C ARG A 9 6.84 -15.29 -8.12
N TYR A 10 5.57 -14.93 -8.30
CA TYR A 10 5.02 -14.52 -9.59
C TYR A 10 4.80 -13.01 -9.73
N MET A 11 5.12 -12.23 -8.68
CA MET A 11 4.99 -10.77 -8.74
C MET A 11 6.32 -10.14 -9.14
N SER A 12 6.30 -9.39 -10.24
CA SER A 12 7.45 -8.58 -10.65
C SER A 12 7.79 -7.52 -9.58
N ALA A 13 9.04 -7.07 -9.55
CA ALA A 13 9.45 -6.00 -8.64
C ALA A 13 8.62 -4.72 -8.84
N PHE A 14 8.20 -4.45 -10.08
CA PHE A 14 7.36 -3.29 -10.42
C PHE A 14 5.96 -3.42 -9.84
N VAL A 15 5.30 -4.56 -9.99
CA VAL A 15 3.97 -4.83 -9.43
C VAL A 15 3.97 -4.80 -7.90
N VAL A 16 5.08 -5.18 -7.26
CA VAL A 16 5.23 -5.10 -5.79
C VAL A 16 5.33 -3.65 -5.31
N THR A 17 5.96 -2.76 -6.08
CA THR A 17 6.19 -1.35 -5.69
C THR A 17 5.07 -0.40 -6.12
N SER A 18 4.35 -0.72 -7.19
CA SER A 18 3.28 0.11 -7.76
C SER A 18 1.94 -0.57 -7.57
N ARG A 19 1.29 -0.37 -6.42
CA ARG A 19 0.00 -0.99 -6.08
C ARG A 19 -1.14 0.01 -6.12
N ILE A 20 -2.26 -0.41 -6.69
CA ILE A 20 -3.52 0.32 -6.65
C ILE A 20 -4.24 -0.01 -5.33
N GLY A 21 -4.64 1.04 -4.59
CA GLY A 21 -5.37 0.87 -3.33
C GLY A 21 -5.87 2.19 -2.78
N HIS A 22 -6.71 2.11 -1.74
CA HIS A 22 -7.21 3.27 -1.03
C HIS A 22 -6.18 3.82 -0.04
N GLY A 23 -6.25 5.14 0.16
CA GLY A 23 -5.57 5.84 1.24
C GLY A 23 -4.26 6.51 0.84
N PRO A 24 -3.76 7.40 1.71
CA PRO A 24 -2.56 8.19 1.41
C PRO A 24 -1.26 7.42 1.60
N SER A 25 -1.28 6.21 2.15
CA SER A 25 -0.08 5.47 2.53
C SER A 25 -0.18 3.97 2.23
N SER A 26 0.85 3.41 1.59
CA SER A 26 0.92 1.96 1.40
C SER A 26 1.19 1.20 2.70
N SER A 27 2.05 1.72 3.57
CA SER A 27 2.42 1.05 4.83
C SER A 27 1.43 1.28 5.97
N HIS A 28 0.71 2.42 5.99
CA HIS A 28 -0.21 2.78 7.07
C HIS A 28 -1.69 2.65 6.71
N THR A 29 -2.02 2.44 5.44
CA THR A 29 -3.40 2.25 4.97
C THR A 29 -3.56 0.89 4.28
N MET A 30 -2.84 0.66 3.19
CA MET A 30 -2.98 -0.57 2.40
C MET A 30 -2.47 -1.81 3.13
N GLY A 31 -1.32 -1.73 3.82
CA GLY A 31 -0.78 -2.84 4.62
C GLY A 31 -1.76 -3.29 5.71
N PRO A 32 -2.22 -2.39 6.59
CA PRO A 32 -3.24 -2.69 7.59
C PRO A 32 -4.54 -3.24 7.00
N ALA A 33 -5.04 -2.71 5.88
CA ALA A 33 -6.21 -3.27 5.20
C ALA A 33 -5.96 -4.71 4.71
N ASN A 34 -4.79 -4.98 4.13
CA ASN A 34 -4.42 -6.32 3.69
C ASN A 34 -4.32 -7.30 4.87
N ALA A 35 -3.72 -6.88 6.00
CA ALA A 35 -3.68 -7.68 7.22
C ALA A 35 -5.09 -8.03 7.73
N ALA A 36 -5.97 -7.02 7.77
CA ALA A 36 -7.37 -7.22 8.18
C ALA A 36 -8.11 -8.19 7.26
N ARG A 37 -7.92 -8.08 5.94
CA ARG A 37 -8.50 -9.00 4.95
C ARG A 37 -7.99 -10.43 5.12
N MET A 38 -6.69 -10.61 5.33
CA MET A 38 -6.09 -11.93 5.57
C MET A 38 -6.64 -12.55 6.86
N PHE A 39 -6.71 -11.80 7.95
CA PHE A 39 -7.23 -12.26 9.22
C PHE A 39 -8.72 -12.60 9.14
N LYS A 40 -9.51 -11.75 8.48
CA LYS A 40 -10.93 -11.99 8.23
C LYS A 40 -11.16 -13.34 7.55
N ALA A 41 -10.38 -13.68 6.53
CA ALA A 41 -10.52 -14.93 5.81
C ALA A 41 -10.37 -16.17 6.70
N LEU A 42 -9.67 -16.06 7.85
CA LEU A 42 -9.46 -17.15 8.79
C LEU A 42 -10.57 -17.26 9.84
N TYR A 43 -11.14 -16.13 10.29
CA TYR A 43 -11.98 -16.09 11.48
C TYR A 43 -13.39 -15.54 11.27
N ASP A 44 -13.76 -15.08 10.06
CA ASP A 44 -15.03 -14.38 9.84
C ASP A 44 -16.26 -15.22 10.19
N SER A 45 -16.23 -16.52 9.92
CA SER A 45 -17.36 -17.40 10.23
C SER A 45 -17.56 -17.66 11.75
N ALA A 46 -16.51 -17.48 12.55
CA ALA A 46 -16.52 -17.84 13.96
C ALA A 46 -16.55 -16.62 14.90
N ALA A 47 -16.04 -15.48 14.47
CA ALA A 47 -15.95 -14.28 15.29
C ALA A 47 -17.27 -13.48 15.29
N ASP A 48 -17.56 -12.82 16.41
CA ASP A 48 -18.67 -11.85 16.53
C ASP A 48 -18.17 -10.41 16.34
N ASN A 49 -16.95 -10.13 16.78
CA ASN A 49 -16.28 -8.84 16.69
C ASN A 49 -14.77 -9.00 16.67
N TYR A 50 -14.05 -7.89 16.43
CA TYR A 50 -12.60 -7.85 16.37
C TYR A 50 -12.03 -6.80 17.33
N VAL A 51 -10.85 -7.10 17.89
CA VAL A 51 -10.01 -6.14 18.61
C VAL A 51 -8.71 -5.97 17.85
N VAL A 52 -8.35 -4.74 17.54
CA VAL A 52 -7.13 -4.42 16.80
C VAL A 52 -6.23 -3.57 17.67
N VAL A 53 -5.04 -4.09 17.96
CA VAL A 53 -4.00 -3.36 18.69
C VAL A 53 -3.00 -2.83 17.67
N LEU A 54 -2.83 -1.52 17.63
CA LEU A 54 -1.86 -0.84 16.77
C LEU A 54 -0.66 -0.42 17.61
N TYR A 55 0.55 -0.61 17.09
CA TYR A 55 1.80 -0.31 17.79
C TYR A 55 2.64 0.75 17.06
N GLY A 56 3.53 1.39 17.78
CA GLY A 56 4.55 2.29 17.27
C GLY A 56 4.04 3.29 16.25
N SER A 57 4.60 3.29 15.06
CA SER A 57 4.26 4.24 14.00
C SER A 57 2.81 4.11 13.50
N LEU A 58 2.26 2.89 13.41
CA LEU A 58 0.84 2.69 13.06
C LEU A 58 -0.10 3.34 14.07
N ALA A 59 0.23 3.27 15.37
CA ALA A 59 -0.57 3.91 16.40
C ALA A 59 -0.37 5.42 16.42
N ALA A 60 0.87 5.90 16.31
CA ALA A 60 1.21 7.33 16.41
C ALA A 60 0.61 8.17 15.28
N THR A 61 0.58 7.63 14.04
CA THR A 61 0.18 8.39 12.85
C THR A 61 -1.06 7.83 12.16
N GLY A 62 -1.60 6.71 12.64
CA GLY A 62 -2.67 5.95 11.98
C GLY A 62 -3.96 6.73 11.75
N LYS A 63 -4.33 7.62 12.66
CA LYS A 63 -5.51 8.51 12.46
C LYS A 63 -5.35 9.41 11.25
N GLY A 64 -4.18 9.98 11.04
CA GLY A 64 -3.88 10.82 9.87
C GLY A 64 -3.81 10.06 8.57
N HIS A 65 -3.48 8.77 8.62
CA HIS A 65 -3.43 7.87 7.47
C HIS A 65 -4.70 7.05 7.26
N LEU A 66 -5.75 7.28 8.08
CA LEU A 66 -7.00 6.53 8.03
C LEU A 66 -6.81 5.01 8.19
N THR A 67 -5.85 4.60 9.01
CA THR A 67 -5.52 3.20 9.28
C THR A 67 -6.72 2.46 9.86
N ASP A 68 -7.40 3.06 10.84
CA ASP A 68 -8.61 2.53 11.45
C ASP A 68 -9.74 2.37 10.42
N VAL A 69 -10.00 3.40 9.63
CA VAL A 69 -11.03 3.36 8.58
C VAL A 69 -10.77 2.25 7.56
N ALA A 70 -9.50 2.09 7.16
CA ALA A 70 -9.10 1.05 6.22
C ALA A 70 -9.32 -0.37 6.78
N ILE A 71 -8.96 -0.59 8.05
CA ILE A 71 -9.18 -1.86 8.75
C ILE A 71 -10.67 -2.13 8.95
N GLU A 72 -11.44 -1.13 9.43
CA GLU A 72 -12.89 -1.27 9.61
C GLU A 72 -13.60 -1.64 8.32
N ASN A 73 -13.25 -1.02 7.20
CA ASN A 73 -13.85 -1.30 5.90
C ASN A 73 -13.66 -2.78 5.48
N GLU A 74 -12.51 -3.35 5.76
CA GLU A 74 -12.24 -4.76 5.46
C GLU A 74 -12.99 -5.71 6.41
N LEU A 75 -13.11 -5.35 7.70
CA LEU A 75 -13.72 -6.20 8.72
C LEU A 75 -15.25 -6.08 8.81
N LYS A 76 -15.86 -5.15 8.07
CA LYS A 76 -17.33 -5.02 8.00
C LYS A 76 -17.98 -6.35 7.64
N PRO A 77 -19.21 -6.62 8.14
CA PRO A 77 -20.08 -5.76 8.96
C PRO A 77 -19.78 -5.82 10.47
N LYS A 78 -18.75 -6.53 10.92
CA LYS A 78 -18.46 -6.75 12.34
C LYS A 78 -17.85 -5.52 12.99
N LYS A 79 -18.14 -5.36 14.29
CA LYS A 79 -17.59 -4.27 15.10
C LYS A 79 -16.09 -4.45 15.31
N VAL A 80 -15.35 -3.36 15.22
CA VAL A 80 -13.91 -3.31 15.51
C VAL A 80 -13.66 -2.39 16.69
N THR A 81 -12.87 -2.85 17.65
CA THR A 81 -12.38 -2.04 18.77
C THR A 81 -10.88 -1.83 18.60
N PHE A 82 -10.43 -0.56 18.64
CA PHE A 82 -9.02 -0.22 18.49
C PHE A 82 -8.36 0.09 19.82
N ILE A 83 -7.15 -0.45 20.01
CA ILE A 83 -6.23 -0.14 21.10
C ILE A 83 -4.97 0.49 20.49
N TRP A 84 -4.67 1.74 20.88
CA TRP A 84 -3.58 2.52 20.30
C TRP A 84 -2.39 2.55 21.26
N LYS A 85 -1.28 1.92 20.88
CA LYS A 85 -0.06 1.80 21.68
C LYS A 85 1.12 2.50 20.98
N ALA A 86 1.06 3.81 20.87
CA ALA A 86 2.05 4.61 20.16
C ALA A 86 3.47 4.53 20.75
N ASN A 87 3.57 4.30 22.07
CA ASN A 87 4.85 4.21 22.80
C ASN A 87 5.40 2.77 22.90
N GLU A 88 4.67 1.78 22.37
CA GLU A 88 5.11 0.39 22.31
C GLU A 88 5.46 0.02 20.86
N THR A 89 6.65 -0.51 20.65
CA THR A 89 7.09 -1.00 19.32
C THR A 89 7.39 -2.48 19.41
N LEU A 90 6.90 -3.24 18.45
CA LEU A 90 7.21 -4.67 18.33
C LEU A 90 8.64 -4.85 17.80
N THR A 91 9.28 -5.94 18.20
CA THR A 91 10.72 -6.17 17.98
C THR A 91 11.10 -6.22 16.50
N PHE A 92 10.23 -6.79 15.65
CA PHE A 92 10.57 -7.00 14.24
C PHE A 92 10.42 -5.73 13.40
N HIS A 93 9.35 -4.95 13.59
CA HIS A 93 9.09 -3.77 12.75
C HIS A 93 8.23 -2.73 13.47
N VAL A 94 8.50 -1.44 13.22
CA VAL A 94 7.78 -0.31 13.84
C VAL A 94 6.30 -0.19 13.43
N ASN A 95 5.92 -0.81 12.30
CA ASN A 95 4.55 -0.82 11.82
C ASN A 95 3.87 -2.16 12.16
N GLY A 96 3.82 -2.48 13.44
CA GLY A 96 3.19 -3.70 13.95
C GLY A 96 1.73 -3.50 14.32
N MET A 97 0.93 -4.55 14.17
CA MET A 97 -0.45 -4.63 14.66
C MET A 97 -0.80 -6.07 15.03
N THR A 98 -1.64 -6.24 16.05
CA THR A 98 -2.24 -7.54 16.42
C THR A 98 -3.74 -7.46 16.22
N ILE A 99 -4.30 -8.42 15.49
CA ILE A 99 -5.74 -8.54 15.28
C ILE A 99 -6.22 -9.76 16.07
N LYS A 100 -7.30 -9.58 16.84
CA LYS A 100 -7.94 -10.61 17.66
C LYS A 100 -9.36 -10.83 17.19
N ALA A 101 -9.73 -12.09 17.05
CA ALA A 101 -11.09 -12.53 16.81
C ALA A 101 -11.77 -12.85 18.14
N MET A 102 -12.94 -12.28 18.37
CA MET A 102 -13.70 -12.44 19.61
C MET A 102 -15.02 -13.15 19.35
N LYS A 103 -15.41 -14.02 20.28
CA LYS A 103 -16.76 -14.63 20.36
C LYS A 103 -17.34 -14.29 21.74
N GLY A 104 -18.26 -13.32 21.77
CA GLY A 104 -18.62 -12.65 23.01
C GLY A 104 -17.38 -11.98 23.62
N GLU A 105 -17.06 -12.31 24.87
CA GLU A 105 -15.87 -11.81 25.59
C GLU A 105 -14.63 -12.73 25.42
N LYS A 106 -14.80 -13.89 24.80
CA LYS A 106 -13.71 -14.86 24.65
C LYS A 106 -12.92 -14.59 23.36
N GLU A 107 -11.62 -14.50 23.48
CA GLU A 107 -10.70 -14.54 22.34
C GLU A 107 -10.64 -15.94 21.74
N ILE A 108 -10.91 -16.10 20.45
CA ILE A 108 -10.90 -17.35 19.71
C ILE A 108 -9.71 -17.49 18.77
N GLY A 109 -8.97 -16.42 18.55
CA GLY A 109 -7.73 -16.41 17.78
C GLY A 109 -7.14 -15.03 17.67
N GLN A 110 -5.82 -14.99 17.48
CA GLN A 110 -5.09 -13.76 17.22
C GLN A 110 -3.93 -14.01 16.25
N GLU A 111 -3.51 -12.96 15.56
CA GLU A 111 -2.30 -12.96 14.74
C GLU A 111 -1.68 -11.57 14.74
N THR A 112 -0.35 -11.53 14.75
CA THR A 112 0.41 -10.29 14.66
C THR A 112 0.94 -10.10 13.24
N TYR A 113 0.77 -8.90 12.72
CA TYR A 113 1.13 -8.50 11.38
C TYR A 113 2.10 -7.32 11.40
N TYR A 114 3.03 -7.32 10.47
CA TYR A 114 3.98 -6.23 10.25
C TYR A 114 3.82 -5.68 8.83
N SER A 115 3.52 -4.39 8.71
CA SER A 115 3.43 -3.72 7.42
C SER A 115 4.81 -3.24 6.99
N VAL A 116 5.45 -3.98 6.09
CA VAL A 116 6.87 -3.82 5.71
C VAL A 116 7.09 -2.95 4.46
N GLY A 117 6.04 -2.28 4.00
CA GLY A 117 6.09 -1.36 2.85
C GLY A 117 5.41 -1.92 1.59
N GLY A 118 5.01 -1.02 0.68
CA GLY A 118 4.30 -1.38 -0.55
C GLY A 118 2.96 -2.10 -0.33
N GLY A 119 2.33 -1.97 0.85
CA GLY A 119 1.14 -2.74 1.22
C GLY A 119 1.41 -4.22 1.55
N THR A 120 2.67 -4.63 1.60
CA THR A 120 3.08 -5.98 2.01
C THR A 120 2.97 -6.13 3.52
N VAL A 121 2.47 -7.28 3.96
CA VAL A 121 2.43 -7.66 5.37
C VAL A 121 3.12 -9.01 5.57
N ILE A 122 3.69 -9.19 6.75
CA ILE A 122 4.32 -10.43 7.22
C ILE A 122 3.68 -10.75 8.57
N THR A 123 3.45 -12.03 8.86
CA THR A 123 2.90 -12.50 10.13
C THR A 123 4.00 -13.00 11.06
N ASP A 124 3.75 -13.00 12.39
CA ASP A 124 4.62 -13.68 13.35
C ASP A 124 4.80 -15.16 13.00
N SER A 125 3.73 -15.84 12.62
CA SER A 125 3.77 -17.24 12.20
C SER A 125 4.64 -17.51 10.98
N GLU A 126 4.82 -16.50 10.10
CA GLU A 126 5.74 -16.58 8.96
C GLU A 126 7.17 -16.31 9.39
N LEU A 127 7.39 -15.39 10.33
CA LEU A 127 8.72 -15.09 10.87
C LEU A 127 9.33 -16.27 11.61
N GLU A 128 8.55 -17.02 12.37
CA GLU A 128 9.00 -18.22 13.08
C GLU A 128 9.51 -19.33 12.13
N LYS A 129 9.04 -19.33 10.88
CA LYS A 129 9.44 -20.31 9.84
C LYS A 129 10.67 -19.86 9.05
N ILE A 130 11.18 -18.65 9.29
CA ILE A 130 12.34 -18.11 8.59
C ILE A 130 13.58 -18.37 9.45
N GLU A 131 14.32 -19.46 9.13
CA GLU A 131 15.65 -19.68 9.67
C GLU A 131 16.65 -18.72 8.98
N GLY A 132 17.07 -17.68 9.68
CA GLY A 132 18.08 -16.73 9.21
C GLY A 132 17.53 -15.33 8.89
N PRO A 133 18.37 -14.37 8.47
CA PRO A 133 17.93 -13.03 8.13
C PRO A 133 16.90 -13.07 7.01
N TYR A 134 15.80 -12.36 7.19
CA TYR A 134 14.71 -12.27 6.22
C TYR A 134 15.23 -11.84 4.86
N GLN A 135 15.43 -12.79 3.98
CA GLN A 135 15.70 -12.52 2.56
C GLN A 135 14.38 -12.59 1.81
N LYS A 136 13.89 -11.42 1.38
CA LYS A 136 12.83 -11.33 0.39
C LYS A 136 13.31 -12.09 -0.85
N THR A 137 12.85 -13.33 -1.04
CA THR A 137 13.08 -14.07 -2.29
C THR A 137 12.20 -13.48 -3.37
N PHE A 138 12.64 -12.35 -3.94
CA PHE A 138 12.08 -11.86 -5.19
C PHE A 138 12.59 -12.77 -6.31
N VAL A 139 11.71 -13.16 -7.22
CA VAL A 139 12.18 -13.62 -8.53
C VAL A 139 12.91 -12.42 -9.13
N GLN A 140 14.21 -12.59 -9.37
CA GLN A 140 15.02 -11.55 -9.97
C GLN A 140 14.61 -11.41 -11.44
N VAL A 141 13.65 -10.54 -11.70
CA VAL A 141 13.17 -10.22 -13.05
C VAL A 141 14.20 -9.37 -13.79
N TYR A 142 14.91 -8.51 -13.06
CA TYR A 142 15.90 -7.60 -13.63
C TYR A 142 17.31 -8.16 -13.54
N ASN A 143 17.97 -8.32 -14.69
CA ASN A 143 19.34 -8.85 -14.79
C ASN A 143 20.41 -7.86 -14.29
N TYR A 144 20.09 -6.59 -14.16
CA TYR A 144 20.99 -5.54 -13.70
C TYR A 144 20.41 -4.82 -12.50
N SER A 145 21.22 -4.66 -11.43
CA SER A 145 20.80 -4.09 -10.15
C SER A 145 21.30 -2.65 -9.91
N THR A 146 22.17 -2.13 -10.78
CA THR A 146 22.70 -0.77 -10.65
C THR A 146 22.38 0.06 -11.88
N MET A 147 22.15 1.36 -11.69
CA MET A 147 21.89 2.30 -12.80
C MET A 147 23.06 2.30 -13.81
N ASN A 148 24.31 2.21 -13.36
CA ASN A 148 25.45 2.13 -14.25
C ASN A 148 25.43 0.91 -15.17
N SER A 149 25.00 -0.26 -14.68
CA SER A 149 24.87 -1.46 -15.50
C SER A 149 23.69 -1.36 -16.46
N ILE A 150 22.57 -0.81 -16.05
CA ILE A 150 21.41 -0.55 -16.91
C ILE A 150 21.77 0.44 -18.03
N MET A 151 22.40 1.57 -17.69
CA MET A 151 22.83 2.57 -18.69
C MET A 151 23.86 2.02 -19.68
N ARG A 152 24.75 1.12 -19.22
CA ARG A 152 25.70 0.43 -20.09
C ARG A 152 24.97 -0.50 -21.07
N TRP A 153 23.98 -1.22 -20.59
CA TRP A 153 23.11 -2.07 -21.42
C TRP A 153 22.36 -1.22 -22.46
N CYS A 154 21.73 -0.12 -22.06
CA CYS A 154 21.03 0.79 -22.98
C CYS A 154 21.96 1.31 -24.09
N ARG A 155 23.19 1.74 -23.74
CA ARG A 155 24.18 2.22 -24.73
C ARG A 155 24.63 1.13 -25.70
N LYS A 156 24.76 -0.12 -25.20
CA LYS A 156 25.19 -1.27 -26.03
C LYS A 156 24.08 -1.73 -26.99
N THR A 157 22.84 -1.68 -26.58
CA THR A 157 21.69 -2.16 -27.34
C THR A 157 21.00 -1.09 -28.19
N GLY A 158 21.21 0.19 -27.89
CA GLY A 158 20.46 1.31 -28.47
C GLY A 158 19.08 1.50 -27.85
N TYR A 159 18.71 0.71 -26.85
CA TYR A 159 17.43 0.77 -26.15
C TYR A 159 17.41 1.85 -25.07
N LYS A 160 16.19 2.30 -24.70
CA LYS A 160 15.93 3.26 -23.63
C LYS A 160 15.65 2.53 -22.31
N LEU A 161 15.45 3.31 -21.25
CA LEU A 161 15.13 2.77 -19.91
C LEU A 161 13.76 2.08 -19.86
N ASP A 162 12.78 2.59 -20.57
CA ASP A 162 11.46 1.96 -20.70
C ASP A 162 11.54 0.62 -21.42
N ASP A 163 12.33 0.51 -22.49
CA ASP A 163 12.58 -0.76 -23.17
C ASP A 163 13.21 -1.80 -22.22
N PHE A 164 14.11 -1.35 -21.33
CA PHE A 164 14.70 -2.25 -20.31
C PHE A 164 13.64 -2.82 -19.37
N VAL A 165 12.68 -2.01 -18.94
CA VAL A 165 11.55 -2.48 -18.12
C VAL A 165 10.69 -3.47 -18.88
N TYR A 166 10.28 -3.13 -20.10
CA TYR A 166 9.43 -3.99 -20.92
C TYR A 166 10.07 -5.35 -21.23
N GLN A 167 11.36 -5.36 -21.53
CA GLN A 167 12.06 -6.62 -21.76
C GLN A 167 12.23 -7.47 -20.50
N SER A 168 12.30 -6.84 -19.33
CA SER A 168 12.45 -7.54 -18.06
C SER A 168 11.11 -8.09 -17.54
N GLU A 169 10.01 -7.32 -17.67
CA GLU A 169 8.69 -7.63 -17.09
C GLU A 169 7.79 -8.42 -18.07
N GLY A 170 8.08 -8.38 -19.39
CA GLY A 170 7.27 -8.98 -20.42
C GLY A 170 6.00 -8.18 -20.77
N ASP A 171 5.19 -8.71 -21.68
CA ASP A 171 4.06 -7.97 -22.28
C ASP A 171 2.95 -7.59 -21.29
N SER A 172 2.75 -8.37 -20.24
CA SER A 172 1.73 -8.14 -19.22
C SER A 172 1.89 -6.81 -18.47
N ILE A 173 3.09 -6.22 -18.47
CA ILE A 173 3.35 -4.92 -17.82
C ILE A 173 2.57 -3.77 -18.47
N HIS A 174 2.28 -3.86 -19.78
CA HIS A 174 1.53 -2.83 -20.50
C HIS A 174 0.11 -2.67 -19.96
N ASP A 175 -0.60 -3.79 -19.77
CA ASP A 175 -1.96 -3.78 -19.23
C ASP A 175 -1.98 -3.26 -17.79
N TYR A 176 -1.00 -3.68 -16.98
CA TYR A 176 -0.86 -3.19 -15.60
C TYR A 176 -0.57 -1.67 -15.54
N LEU A 177 0.37 -1.18 -16.36
CA LEU A 177 0.68 0.25 -16.44
C LEU A 177 -0.52 1.07 -16.92
N LYS A 178 -1.34 0.53 -17.83
CA LYS A 178 -2.58 1.16 -18.26
C LYS A 178 -3.56 1.29 -17.10
N GLU A 179 -3.76 0.22 -16.32
CA GLU A 179 -4.64 0.25 -15.15
C GLU A 179 -4.15 1.26 -14.10
N VAL A 180 -2.84 1.29 -13.82
CA VAL A 180 -2.22 2.28 -12.91
C VAL A 180 -2.47 3.69 -13.43
N TRP A 181 -2.24 3.95 -14.72
CA TRP A 181 -2.46 5.26 -15.33
C TRP A 181 -3.91 5.72 -15.23
N GLU A 182 -4.86 4.86 -15.55
CA GLU A 182 -6.29 5.16 -15.47
C GLU A 182 -6.71 5.46 -14.03
N THR A 183 -6.20 4.70 -13.07
CA THR A 183 -6.47 4.91 -11.64
C THR A 183 -5.88 6.23 -11.15
N MET A 184 -4.62 6.54 -11.51
CA MET A 184 -3.98 7.81 -11.15
C MET A 184 -4.70 9.01 -11.78
N SER A 185 -5.10 8.91 -13.04
CA SER A 185 -5.85 9.97 -13.73
C SER A 185 -7.17 10.26 -13.03
N LYS A 186 -7.94 9.22 -12.68
CA LYS A 186 -9.18 9.36 -11.91
C LYS A 186 -8.95 9.97 -10.52
N CYS A 187 -7.87 9.59 -9.84
CA CYS A 187 -7.50 10.18 -8.55
C CYS A 187 -7.20 11.67 -8.66
N VAL A 188 -6.45 12.07 -9.69
CA VAL A 188 -6.14 13.49 -9.94
C VAL A 188 -7.42 14.27 -10.26
N GLU A 189 -8.25 13.78 -11.16
CA GLU A 189 -9.53 14.41 -11.52
C GLU A 189 -10.44 14.61 -10.29
N SER A 190 -10.60 13.56 -9.49
CA SER A 190 -11.36 13.60 -8.25
C SER A 190 -10.77 14.61 -7.25
N GLY A 191 -9.45 14.61 -7.10
CA GLY A 191 -8.73 15.54 -6.21
C GLY A 191 -8.86 17.00 -6.63
N LEU A 192 -8.88 17.30 -7.93
CA LEU A 192 -9.08 18.63 -8.48
C LEU A 192 -10.51 19.15 -8.30
N GLN A 193 -11.48 18.27 -8.13
CA GLN A 193 -12.88 18.62 -7.85
C GLN A 193 -13.19 18.73 -6.36
N ALA A 194 -12.44 18.00 -5.51
CA ALA A 194 -12.70 17.89 -4.09
C ALA A 194 -12.40 19.20 -3.35
N LYS A 195 -13.32 19.61 -2.47
CA LYS A 195 -13.22 20.79 -1.61
C LYS A 195 -13.30 20.41 -0.14
N GLY A 196 -13.11 21.40 0.74
CA GLY A 196 -13.20 21.21 2.19
C GLY A 196 -11.83 20.90 2.81
N VAL A 197 -11.84 20.09 3.85
CA VAL A 197 -10.66 19.75 4.67
C VAL A 197 -10.28 18.30 4.44
N LEU A 198 -8.99 18.00 4.42
CA LEU A 198 -8.49 16.65 4.42
C LEU A 198 -8.85 15.95 5.73
N GLN A 199 -9.22 14.68 5.65
CA GLN A 199 -9.45 13.87 6.83
C GLN A 199 -8.18 13.71 7.65
N GLY A 200 -8.30 13.68 8.98
CA GLY A 200 -7.19 13.57 9.91
C GLY A 200 -7.13 14.74 10.88
N GLY A 201 -6.23 14.69 11.86
CA GLY A 201 -6.13 15.66 12.95
C GLY A 201 -5.52 17.02 12.60
N LEU A 202 -4.95 17.18 11.38
CA LEU A 202 -4.24 18.40 11.00
C LEU A 202 -5.12 19.50 10.42
N ASN A 203 -6.40 19.22 10.15
CA ASN A 203 -7.38 20.18 9.59
C ASN A 203 -6.87 20.92 8.34
N LEU A 204 -6.13 20.24 7.46
CA LEU A 204 -5.55 20.86 6.27
C LEU A 204 -6.59 21.13 5.19
N PRO A 205 -6.75 22.38 4.72
CA PRO A 205 -7.67 22.69 3.64
C PRO A 205 -7.17 22.08 2.30
N ARG A 206 -8.12 21.58 1.50
CA ARG A 206 -7.84 21.12 0.14
C ARG A 206 -7.57 22.31 -0.76
N LYS A 207 -6.38 22.40 -1.32
CA LYS A 207 -5.94 23.54 -2.14
C LYS A 207 -5.94 23.24 -3.65
N ALA A 208 -5.94 21.96 -4.04
CA ALA A 208 -5.78 21.56 -5.43
C ALA A 208 -6.84 22.16 -6.37
N HIS A 209 -8.12 22.20 -5.92
CA HIS A 209 -9.20 22.79 -6.70
C HIS A 209 -8.97 24.27 -7.03
N ASP A 210 -8.58 25.07 -6.06
CA ASP A 210 -8.42 26.51 -6.24
C ASP A 210 -7.17 26.83 -7.04
N MET A 211 -6.07 26.11 -6.81
CA MET A 211 -4.84 26.21 -7.58
C MET A 211 -5.07 25.84 -9.06
N PHE A 212 -5.77 24.74 -9.33
CA PHE A 212 -6.10 24.34 -10.69
C PHE A 212 -6.96 25.38 -11.41
N ARG A 213 -7.98 25.94 -10.71
CA ARG A 213 -8.81 27.01 -11.28
C ARG A 213 -8.00 28.27 -11.60
N ALA A 214 -7.04 28.62 -10.75
CA ALA A 214 -6.17 29.77 -10.98
C ALA A 214 -5.26 29.53 -12.21
N ALA A 215 -4.63 28.36 -12.30
CA ALA A 215 -3.80 27.97 -13.45
C ALA A 215 -4.60 27.94 -14.77
N LYS A 216 -5.84 27.44 -14.71
CA LYS A 216 -6.74 27.38 -15.88
C LYS A 216 -7.15 28.76 -16.39
N ARG A 217 -7.25 29.76 -15.51
CA ARG A 217 -7.56 31.15 -15.89
C ARG A 217 -6.39 31.82 -16.63
N SER A 218 -5.15 31.41 -16.35
CA SER A 218 -3.95 31.88 -17.05
C SER A 218 -3.71 31.19 -18.41
N ASN A 219 -4.57 30.29 -18.84
CA ASN A 219 -4.43 29.45 -20.05
C ASN A 219 -3.20 28.54 -20.06
N GLU A 220 -2.61 28.25 -18.91
CA GLU A 220 -1.41 27.40 -18.82
C GLU A 220 -1.72 25.90 -18.75
N VAL A 221 -2.93 25.55 -18.29
CA VAL A 221 -3.35 24.15 -18.12
C VAL A 221 -4.79 23.96 -18.61
N PHE A 222 -5.02 23.05 -19.58
CA PHE A 222 -6.33 22.79 -20.17
C PHE A 222 -6.93 21.45 -19.73
N SER A 223 -6.10 20.50 -19.35
CA SER A 223 -6.52 19.15 -18.98
C SER A 223 -5.67 18.54 -17.87
N VAL A 224 -6.15 17.43 -17.27
CA VAL A 224 -5.34 16.61 -16.34
C VAL A 224 -4.06 16.12 -17.02
N ARG A 225 -4.13 15.78 -18.30
CA ARG A 225 -2.98 15.35 -19.08
C ARG A 225 -1.93 16.44 -19.22
N ASP A 226 -2.35 17.70 -19.38
CA ASP A 226 -1.43 18.84 -19.46
C ASP A 226 -0.80 19.11 -18.10
N LEU A 227 -1.59 19.02 -17.02
CA LEU A 227 -1.09 19.13 -15.65
C LEU A 227 0.00 18.08 -15.33
N MET A 228 -0.17 16.86 -15.82
CA MET A 228 0.78 15.76 -15.58
C MET A 228 2.02 15.84 -16.49
N ARG A 229 1.93 16.51 -17.63
CA ARG A 229 3.05 16.72 -18.58
C ARG A 229 3.85 17.97 -18.28
N ASN A 230 3.19 19.03 -17.84
CA ASN A 230 3.84 20.28 -17.51
C ASN A 230 4.41 20.19 -16.09
N LYS A 231 5.72 20.35 -15.98
CA LYS A 231 6.39 20.49 -14.69
C LYS A 231 5.89 21.79 -14.05
N VAL A 232 4.88 21.68 -13.19
CA VAL A 232 4.49 22.74 -12.28
C VAL A 232 5.28 22.60 -10.99
#